data_fbee0da188056f6470e29217decf369d
#
_entry.id   fbee0da188056f6470e29217decf369d
#
_cell.length_a   1.000
_cell.length_b   1.000
_cell.length_c   1.000
_cell.angle_alpha   90.00
_cell.angle_beta   90.00
_cell.angle_gamma   90.00
#
_symmetry.space_group_name_H-M   'P 1'
#
loop_
_entity.id
_entity.type
_entity.pdbx_description
1 polymer ?
#
loop_
_entity_poly.entity_id
_entity_poly.type
_entity_poly.pdbx_seq_one_letter_code
_entity_poly.pdbx_strand_id
1 'polypeptide(L)'
;MAVIDFFRKALSKMIPKSNIEKQLNISIATSAVMDRGIELWSMMYENNPPWRGGDAGVIPLNLPAAISEEMARLVLTEFNIELTGSARADYLNKQLKNNLVSLSDHMELFCAKGGICLKPFISTGGTIDIDFTQADRFFPTAYNSNKEITGAVFVDSKRQGDYVYTRLESHNLNGTDYTIVNKAFRSERLTGQAPDDDFISVQHPYQTPVPLSEVEEWASLSEEPVVINNVEKPLFVYIKMPRANNLDPNSPLGTSVYSRATEVIEQADRQFSRILWEYDATEAAIHASADMFDSDKSGKPILP
;
A
#
# COMPACT_ATOMS: atom_id res chain seq x y z
N MET A 1 -4.57 -25.96 3.79
CA MET A 1 -3.30 -25.55 4.39
C MET A 1 -2.59 -24.47 3.56
N ALA A 2 -2.44 -24.61 2.24
CA ALA A 2 -1.76 -23.63 1.38
C ALA A 2 -2.33 -22.20 1.41
N VAL A 3 -3.64 -22.03 1.47
CA VAL A 3 -4.30 -20.70 1.52
C VAL A 3 -3.99 -19.96 2.83
N ILE A 4 -3.95 -20.66 3.96
CA ILE A 4 -3.62 -20.07 5.27
C ILE A 4 -2.15 -19.67 5.35
N ASP A 5 -1.25 -20.47 4.77
CA ASP A 5 0.18 -20.16 4.71
C ASP A 5 0.48 -19.03 3.73
N PHE A 6 -0.32 -18.92 2.66
CA PHE A 6 -0.26 -17.80 1.72
C PHE A 6 -0.73 -16.50 2.39
N PHE A 7 -1.87 -16.52 3.10
CA PHE A 7 -2.32 -15.35 3.90
C PHE A 7 -1.30 -14.96 4.98
N ARG A 8 -0.60 -15.93 5.59
CA ARG A 8 0.49 -15.62 6.52
C ARG A 8 1.68 -14.95 5.83
N LYS A 9 2.05 -15.36 4.61
CA LYS A 9 3.11 -14.71 3.84
C LYS A 9 2.72 -13.32 3.34
N ALA A 10 1.45 -13.13 2.98
CA ALA A 10 0.92 -11.83 2.54
C ALA A 10 0.78 -10.82 3.69
N LEU A 11 0.30 -11.29 4.86
CA LEU A 11 0.24 -10.50 6.11
C LEU A 11 1.63 -10.01 6.59
N SER A 12 2.70 -10.49 6.00
CA SER A 12 4.06 -10.07 6.35
C SER A 12 4.49 -8.73 5.78
N LYS A 13 3.71 -8.13 4.87
CA LYS A 13 4.05 -6.88 4.18
C LYS A 13 3.70 -5.61 4.95
N MET A 14 2.70 -5.65 5.82
CA MET A 14 2.33 -4.51 6.66
C MET A 14 2.91 -4.67 8.07
N ILE A 15 3.39 -3.57 8.65
CA ILE A 15 3.78 -3.55 10.06
C ILE A 15 2.54 -3.88 10.89
N PRO A 16 2.56 -4.94 11.72
CA PRO A 16 1.41 -5.27 12.53
C PRO A 16 1.02 -4.10 13.43
N LYS A 17 -0.24 -3.68 13.39
CA LYS A 17 -0.77 -2.60 14.25
C LYS A 17 -0.38 -2.77 15.71
N SER A 18 -0.46 -4.00 16.23
CA SER A 18 -0.08 -4.32 17.61
C SER A 18 1.36 -3.92 17.95
N ASN A 19 2.27 -3.95 16.97
CA ASN A 19 3.63 -3.47 17.18
C ASN A 19 3.69 -1.95 17.27
N ILE A 20 2.98 -1.23 16.39
CA ILE A 20 2.89 0.23 16.42
C ILE A 20 2.27 0.69 17.75
N GLU A 21 1.13 0.10 18.13
CA GLU A 21 0.42 0.41 19.38
C GLU A 21 1.31 0.19 20.61
N LYS A 22 2.02 -0.95 20.64
CA LYS A 22 2.95 -1.28 21.74
C LYS A 22 4.12 -0.31 21.81
N GLN A 23 4.74 0.01 20.67
CA GLN A 23 5.94 0.85 20.63
C GLN A 23 5.65 2.32 20.98
N LEU A 24 4.51 2.83 20.58
CA LEU A 24 4.12 4.21 20.81
C LEU A 24 3.19 4.37 22.04
N ASN A 25 2.71 3.27 22.61
CA ASN A 25 1.69 3.25 23.68
C ASN A 25 0.42 4.02 23.30
N ILE A 26 -0.11 3.75 22.12
CA ILE A 26 -1.32 4.37 21.55
C ILE A 26 -2.28 3.30 21.06
N SER A 27 -3.49 3.69 20.69
CA SER A 27 -4.47 2.84 20.02
C SER A 27 -4.70 3.32 18.59
N ILE A 28 -4.74 2.41 17.62
CA ILE A 28 -5.04 2.70 16.23
C ILE A 28 -6.55 2.59 16.00
N ALA A 29 -7.14 3.64 15.42
CA ALA A 29 -8.59 3.80 15.29
C ALA A 29 -9.19 3.16 14.02
N THR A 30 -8.44 2.32 13.31
CA THR A 30 -8.95 1.63 12.11
C THR A 30 -9.45 0.23 12.44
N SER A 31 -10.50 -0.21 11.75
CA SER A 31 -11.07 -1.56 11.93
C SER A 31 -10.25 -2.63 11.21
N ALA A 32 -10.27 -3.86 11.73
CA ALA A 32 -9.62 -5.00 11.09
C ALA A 32 -10.17 -5.30 9.67
N VAL A 33 -11.39 -4.86 9.36
CA VAL A 33 -11.97 -4.99 8.02
C VAL A 33 -11.28 -4.04 7.04
N MET A 34 -11.05 -2.79 7.46
CA MET A 34 -10.34 -1.82 6.64
C MET A 34 -8.89 -2.21 6.39
N ASP A 35 -8.22 -2.73 7.42
CA ASP A 35 -6.82 -3.17 7.27
C ASP A 35 -6.69 -4.28 6.24
N ARG A 36 -7.52 -5.31 6.35
CA ARG A 36 -7.57 -6.41 5.36
C ARG A 36 -7.94 -5.90 3.97
N GLY A 37 -8.83 -4.89 3.88
CA GLY A 37 -9.20 -4.29 2.61
C GLY A 37 -8.01 -3.59 1.95
N ILE A 38 -7.31 -2.72 2.67
CA ILE A 38 -6.16 -1.98 2.16
C ILE A 38 -5.03 -2.95 1.75
N GLU A 39 -4.77 -3.97 2.58
CA GLU A 39 -3.78 -5.00 2.28
C GLU A 39 -4.13 -5.76 0.99
N LEU A 40 -5.37 -6.24 0.87
CA LEU A 40 -5.83 -6.94 -0.32
C LEU A 40 -5.70 -6.08 -1.57
N TRP A 41 -6.13 -4.81 -1.52
CA TRP A 41 -6.02 -3.91 -2.66
C TRP A 41 -4.57 -3.62 -3.04
N SER A 42 -3.68 -3.47 -2.07
CA SER A 42 -2.24 -3.31 -2.32
C SER A 42 -1.66 -4.52 -3.03
N MET A 43 -1.97 -5.74 -2.56
CA MET A 43 -1.54 -6.98 -3.21
C MET A 43 -2.09 -7.13 -4.64
N MET A 44 -3.34 -6.77 -4.85
CA MET A 44 -3.97 -6.80 -6.18
C MET A 44 -3.29 -5.82 -7.14
N TYR A 45 -2.99 -4.60 -6.68
CA TYR A 45 -2.26 -3.60 -7.45
C TYR A 45 -0.86 -4.05 -7.83
N GLU A 46 -0.15 -4.69 -6.91
CA GLU A 46 1.20 -5.25 -7.11
C GLU A 46 1.21 -6.53 -7.99
N ASN A 47 0.08 -6.88 -8.59
CA ASN A 47 -0.10 -8.11 -9.36
C ASN A 47 0.24 -9.38 -8.58
N ASN A 48 0.05 -9.35 -7.27
CA ASN A 48 0.30 -10.47 -6.36
C ASN A 48 -0.89 -10.75 -5.44
N PRO A 49 -2.13 -10.90 -6.00
CA PRO A 49 -3.31 -11.17 -5.20
C PRO A 49 -3.25 -12.54 -4.50
N PRO A 50 -4.06 -12.74 -3.43
CA PRO A 50 -4.07 -13.99 -2.67
C PRO A 50 -4.34 -15.26 -3.48
N TRP A 51 -5.01 -15.13 -4.62
CA TRP A 51 -5.34 -16.24 -5.51
C TRP A 51 -4.27 -16.52 -6.58
N ARG A 52 -3.19 -15.73 -6.64
CA ARG A 52 -2.09 -15.95 -7.57
C ARG A 52 -1.37 -17.27 -7.25
N GLY A 53 -1.10 -18.08 -8.28
CA GLY A 53 -0.50 -19.40 -8.12
C GLY A 53 -1.49 -20.39 -7.52
N GLY A 54 -1.15 -21.01 -6.38
CA GLY A 54 -1.91 -22.09 -5.76
C GLY A 54 -1.92 -23.35 -6.61
N ASP A 55 -2.76 -24.33 -6.22
CA ASP A 55 -2.85 -25.64 -6.94
C ASP A 55 -3.40 -25.50 -8.37
N ALA A 56 -4.08 -24.39 -8.67
CA ALA A 56 -4.66 -24.11 -9.99
C ALA A 56 -3.77 -23.25 -10.89
N GLY A 57 -2.58 -22.82 -10.43
CA GLY A 57 -1.64 -22.01 -11.21
C GLY A 57 -2.22 -20.70 -11.74
N VAL A 58 -3.04 -19.98 -10.94
CA VAL A 58 -3.71 -18.75 -11.39
C VAL A 58 -2.71 -17.66 -11.74
N ILE A 59 -2.83 -17.11 -12.95
CA ILE A 59 -2.03 -16.00 -13.50
C ILE A 59 -2.92 -14.75 -13.50
N PRO A 60 -2.58 -13.71 -12.72
CA PRO A 60 -3.36 -12.49 -12.69
C PRO A 60 -3.18 -11.65 -13.96
N LEU A 61 -4.26 -11.02 -14.41
CA LEU A 61 -4.32 -10.12 -15.58
C LEU A 61 -3.77 -8.71 -15.30
N ASN A 62 -3.43 -8.40 -14.06
CA ASN A 62 -3.01 -7.07 -13.62
C ASN A 62 -4.06 -5.95 -13.83
N LEU A 63 -5.34 -6.31 -13.85
CA LEU A 63 -6.45 -5.36 -14.02
C LEU A 63 -6.46 -4.24 -12.95
N PRO A 64 -6.16 -4.49 -11.67
CA PRO A 64 -6.13 -3.44 -10.64
C PRO A 64 -5.17 -2.30 -10.96
N ALA A 65 -3.96 -2.59 -11.44
CA ALA A 65 -3.01 -1.56 -11.82
C ALA A 65 -3.51 -0.77 -13.03
N ALA A 66 -3.98 -1.44 -14.09
CA ALA A 66 -4.52 -0.79 -15.28
C ALA A 66 -5.73 0.11 -14.97
N ILE A 67 -6.64 -0.32 -14.08
CA ILE A 67 -7.78 0.50 -13.64
C ILE A 67 -7.30 1.74 -12.88
N SER A 68 -6.30 1.59 -11.99
CA SER A 68 -5.78 2.69 -11.18
C SER A 68 -5.05 3.71 -12.04
N GLU A 69 -4.23 3.27 -12.98
CA GLU A 69 -3.52 4.10 -13.96
C GLU A 69 -4.50 4.91 -14.80
N GLU A 70 -5.51 4.27 -15.38
CA GLU A 70 -6.50 4.95 -16.22
C GLU A 70 -7.32 5.97 -15.42
N MET A 71 -7.73 5.65 -14.18
CA MET A 71 -8.43 6.59 -13.31
C MET A 71 -7.55 7.78 -12.94
N ALA A 72 -6.28 7.56 -12.61
CA ALA A 72 -5.33 8.64 -12.33
C ALA A 72 -5.14 9.54 -13.56
N ARG A 73 -4.97 8.94 -14.75
CA ARG A 73 -4.87 9.68 -16.01
C ARG A 73 -6.10 10.55 -16.27
N LEU A 74 -7.30 10.02 -16.09
CA LEU A 74 -8.56 10.77 -16.30
C LEU A 74 -8.69 11.94 -15.32
N VAL A 75 -8.39 11.74 -14.05
CA VAL A 75 -8.45 12.80 -13.02
C VAL A 75 -7.44 13.92 -13.33
N LEU A 76 -6.23 13.56 -13.79
CA LEU A 76 -5.16 14.52 -14.04
C LEU A 76 -5.26 15.24 -15.39
N THR A 77 -6.11 14.78 -16.31
CA THR A 77 -6.27 15.39 -17.64
C THR A 77 -6.69 16.86 -17.56
N GLU A 78 -7.54 17.22 -16.60
CA GLU A 78 -8.04 18.60 -16.41
C GLU A 78 -7.63 19.17 -15.03
N PHE A 79 -6.61 18.57 -14.39
CA PHE A 79 -6.18 19.00 -13.06
C PHE A 79 -5.38 20.30 -13.16
N ASN A 80 -5.85 21.32 -12.46
CA ASN A 80 -5.11 22.56 -12.23
C ASN A 80 -5.24 22.98 -10.77
N ILE A 81 -4.14 23.42 -10.18
CA ILE A 81 -4.10 23.96 -8.83
C ILE A 81 -3.34 25.27 -8.82
N GLU A 82 -3.96 26.30 -8.28
CA GLU A 82 -3.38 27.62 -8.18
C GLU A 82 -3.79 28.29 -6.86
N LEU A 83 -2.81 28.83 -6.17
CA LEU A 83 -3.02 29.68 -5.00
C LEU A 83 -2.99 31.13 -5.42
N THR A 84 -4.02 31.91 -5.08
CA THR A 84 -4.14 33.31 -5.46
C THR A 84 -4.30 34.20 -4.24
N GLY A 85 -4.08 35.50 -4.39
CA GLY A 85 -4.49 36.52 -3.43
C GLY A 85 -3.39 37.23 -2.65
N SER A 86 -2.11 36.81 -2.76
CA SER A 86 -1.02 37.50 -2.06
C SER A 86 0.37 37.10 -2.59
N ALA A 87 1.41 37.90 -2.29
CA ALA A 87 2.80 37.56 -2.57
C ALA A 87 3.22 36.21 -1.89
N ARG A 88 2.61 35.84 -0.79
CA ARG A 88 2.80 34.54 -0.14
C ARG A 88 2.22 33.40 -0.98
N ALA A 89 1.12 33.62 -1.65
CA ALA A 89 0.53 32.67 -2.59
C ALA A 89 1.47 32.39 -3.77
N ASP A 90 2.11 33.42 -4.32
CA ASP A 90 3.08 33.27 -5.41
C ASP A 90 4.29 32.43 -5.00
N TYR A 91 4.81 32.65 -3.78
CA TYR A 91 5.88 31.81 -3.21
C TYR A 91 5.43 30.36 -3.07
N LEU A 92 4.26 30.12 -2.48
CA LEU A 92 3.72 28.76 -2.27
C LEU A 92 3.43 28.05 -3.60
N ASN A 93 2.97 28.76 -4.64
CA ASN A 93 2.76 28.17 -5.96
C ASN A 93 4.06 27.63 -6.58
N LYS A 94 5.18 28.33 -6.38
CA LYS A 94 6.48 27.85 -6.88
C LYS A 94 6.90 26.56 -6.15
N GLN A 95 6.71 26.48 -4.84
CA GLN A 95 7.02 25.30 -4.05
C GLN A 95 6.10 24.14 -4.45
N LEU A 96 4.80 24.41 -4.58
CA LEU A 96 3.79 23.40 -4.95
C LEU A 96 4.08 22.77 -6.32
N LYS A 97 4.46 23.56 -7.33
CA LYS A 97 4.78 23.03 -8.66
C LYS A 97 5.90 21.99 -8.63
N ASN A 98 6.91 22.19 -7.81
CA ASN A 98 8.01 21.22 -7.66
C ASN A 98 7.52 19.90 -7.04
N ASN A 99 6.61 19.99 -6.10
CA ASN A 99 6.03 18.81 -5.41
C ASN A 99 5.05 18.02 -6.28
N LEU A 100 4.51 18.63 -7.34
CA LEU A 100 3.54 17.99 -8.23
C LEU A 100 4.16 17.25 -9.41
N VAL A 101 5.47 17.20 -9.53
CA VAL A 101 6.15 16.50 -10.65
C VAL A 101 5.81 15.01 -10.69
N SER A 102 5.72 14.35 -9.51
CA SER A 102 5.35 12.93 -9.38
C SER A 102 3.88 12.70 -9.02
N LEU A 103 3.03 13.71 -9.24
CA LEU A 103 1.61 13.61 -8.86
C LEU A 103 0.89 12.45 -9.54
N SER A 104 1.29 12.10 -10.77
CA SER A 104 0.72 10.95 -11.51
C SER A 104 0.84 9.64 -10.72
N ASP A 105 2.04 9.34 -10.25
CA ASP A 105 2.34 8.12 -9.51
C ASP A 105 1.58 8.09 -8.18
N HIS A 106 1.54 9.23 -7.49
CA HIS A 106 0.79 9.36 -6.24
C HIS A 106 -0.73 9.24 -6.45
N MET A 107 -1.25 9.75 -7.57
CA MET A 107 -2.68 9.63 -7.90
C MET A 107 -3.06 8.19 -8.26
N GLU A 108 -2.20 7.46 -8.94
CA GLU A 108 -2.40 6.04 -9.23
C GLU A 108 -2.48 5.23 -7.93
N LEU A 109 -1.53 5.43 -7.01
CA LEU A 109 -1.54 4.80 -5.69
C LEU A 109 -2.73 5.22 -4.81
N PHE A 110 -3.17 6.48 -4.92
CA PHE A 110 -4.41 6.96 -4.31
C PHE A 110 -5.63 6.17 -4.81
N CYS A 111 -5.74 5.97 -6.12
CA CYS A 111 -6.82 5.17 -6.72
C CYS A 111 -6.74 3.71 -6.26
N ALA A 112 -5.55 3.13 -6.27
CA ALA A 112 -5.31 1.74 -5.89
C ALA A 112 -5.63 1.46 -4.42
N LYS A 113 -5.21 2.33 -3.50
CA LYS A 113 -5.28 2.09 -2.04
C LYS A 113 -6.42 2.86 -1.35
N GLY A 114 -7.18 3.67 -2.10
CA GLY A 114 -8.38 4.34 -1.63
C GLY A 114 -8.16 5.64 -0.87
N GLY A 115 -6.91 6.07 -0.68
CA GLY A 115 -6.59 7.32 -0.02
C GLY A 115 -5.10 7.59 0.04
N ILE A 116 -4.77 8.86 0.29
CA ILE A 116 -3.40 9.35 0.44
C ILE A 116 -3.34 10.45 1.48
N CYS A 117 -2.27 10.49 2.24
CA CYS A 117 -2.02 11.57 3.19
C CYS A 117 -0.92 12.49 2.67
N LEU A 118 -1.17 13.78 2.70
CA LEU A 118 -0.22 14.82 2.35
C LEU A 118 0.30 15.46 3.64
N LYS A 119 1.60 15.41 3.85
CA LYS A 119 2.26 16.00 5.01
C LYS A 119 3.34 16.98 4.54
N PRO A 120 3.12 18.29 4.66
CA PRO A 120 4.14 19.29 4.33
C PRO A 120 5.25 19.29 5.39
N PHE A 121 6.49 19.46 4.93
CA PHE A 121 7.65 19.62 5.79
C PHE A 121 8.66 20.61 5.16
N ILE A 122 9.58 21.09 5.97
CA ILE A 122 10.66 21.97 5.51
C ILE A 122 11.90 21.11 5.29
N SER A 123 12.39 21.08 4.05
CA SER A 123 13.62 20.35 3.70
C SER A 123 14.87 21.09 4.19
N THR A 124 16.00 20.41 4.16
CA THR A 124 17.31 20.98 4.54
C THR A 124 17.70 22.22 3.74
N GLY A 125 17.16 22.39 2.55
CA GLY A 125 17.32 23.57 1.68
C GLY A 125 16.39 24.75 2.03
N GLY A 126 15.50 24.60 3.03
CA GLY A 126 14.52 25.62 3.38
C GLY A 126 13.32 25.70 2.43
N THR A 127 13.15 24.72 1.53
CA THR A 127 11.97 24.58 0.65
C THR A 127 10.86 23.86 1.38
N ILE A 128 9.63 24.12 0.98
CA ILE A 128 8.45 23.40 1.47
C ILE A 128 8.21 22.21 0.55
N ASP A 129 8.41 21.02 1.08
CA ASP A 129 8.17 19.78 0.38
C ASP A 129 6.94 19.06 0.97
N ILE A 130 6.33 18.17 0.18
CA ILE A 130 5.15 17.41 0.58
C ILE A 130 5.49 15.92 0.56
N ASP A 131 5.36 15.27 1.69
CA ASP A 131 5.39 13.81 1.79
C ASP A 131 4.01 13.25 1.45
N PHE A 132 3.96 12.36 0.45
CA PHE A 132 2.77 11.68 0.00
C PHE A 132 2.74 10.26 0.58
N THR A 133 2.14 10.12 1.76
CA THR A 133 2.05 8.83 2.46
C THR A 133 0.84 8.04 2.00
N GLN A 134 1.06 6.81 1.55
CA GLN A 134 0.03 5.89 1.08
C GLN A 134 -0.79 5.32 2.25
N ALA A 135 -2.02 4.83 1.96
CA ALA A 135 -2.95 4.34 2.97
C ALA A 135 -2.45 3.13 3.78
N ASP A 136 -1.56 2.31 3.25
CA ASP A 136 -0.93 1.17 3.92
C ASP A 136 0.23 1.55 4.85
N ARG A 137 0.66 2.81 4.85
CA ARG A 137 1.69 3.38 5.74
C ARG A 137 1.17 4.50 6.64
N PHE A 138 -0.15 4.68 6.66
CA PHE A 138 -0.85 5.71 7.39
C PHE A 138 -1.90 5.11 8.33
N PHE A 139 -1.73 5.30 9.64
CA PHE A 139 -2.55 4.69 10.67
C PHE A 139 -3.25 5.75 11.52
N PRO A 140 -4.53 6.09 11.27
CA PRO A 140 -5.28 7.00 12.11
C PRO A 140 -5.37 6.52 13.55
N THR A 141 -5.12 7.43 14.50
CA THR A 141 -5.24 7.18 15.94
C THR A 141 -6.45 7.89 16.56
N ALA A 142 -6.86 9.01 15.95
CA ALA A 142 -8.02 9.77 16.38
C ALA A 142 -8.68 10.46 15.19
N TYR A 143 -10.01 10.61 15.26
CA TYR A 143 -10.80 11.40 14.31
C TYR A 143 -12.06 11.93 15.00
N ASN A 144 -12.61 13.04 14.47
CA ASN A 144 -13.81 13.67 15.00
C ASN A 144 -15.10 13.07 14.39
N SER A 145 -16.26 13.57 14.81
CA SER A 145 -17.58 13.14 14.32
C SER A 145 -17.79 13.36 12.82
N ASN A 146 -17.06 14.29 12.21
CA ASN A 146 -17.06 14.55 10.78
C ASN A 146 -16.08 13.62 10.01
N LYS A 147 -15.44 12.68 10.71
CA LYS A 147 -14.40 11.78 10.19
C LYS A 147 -13.13 12.51 9.72
N GLU A 148 -12.88 13.71 10.21
CA GLU A 148 -11.61 14.38 10.03
C GLU A 148 -10.58 13.77 10.99
N ILE A 149 -9.46 13.32 10.46
CA ILE A 149 -8.41 12.64 11.22
C ILE A 149 -7.61 13.70 11.97
N THR A 150 -7.58 13.60 13.31
CA THR A 150 -6.87 14.53 14.20
C THR A 150 -5.59 13.97 14.76
N GLY A 151 -5.39 12.64 14.66
CA GLY A 151 -4.18 11.95 15.05
C GLY A 151 -3.87 10.80 14.13
N ALA A 152 -2.60 10.58 13.83
CA ALA A 152 -2.15 9.49 12.97
C ALA A 152 -0.69 9.11 13.25
N VAL A 153 -0.33 7.87 12.85
CA VAL A 153 1.05 7.40 12.77
C VAL A 153 1.41 7.21 11.30
N PHE A 154 2.55 7.75 10.94
CA PHE A 154 3.23 7.55 9.66
C PHE A 154 4.35 6.54 9.84
N VAL A 155 4.46 5.63 8.88
CA VAL A 155 5.50 4.61 8.87
C VAL A 155 6.41 4.84 7.68
N ASP A 156 7.68 5.10 7.96
CA ASP A 156 8.74 5.20 6.96
C ASP A 156 9.75 4.08 7.19
N SER A 157 10.27 3.50 6.10
CA SER A 157 11.20 2.39 6.17
C SER A 157 12.33 2.56 5.18
N LYS A 158 13.56 2.34 5.66
CA LYS A 158 14.80 2.47 4.88
C LYS A 158 15.60 1.18 5.00
N ARG A 159 16.15 0.73 3.89
CA ARG A 159 17.07 -0.40 3.87
C ARG A 159 18.51 0.09 3.83
N GLN A 160 19.33 -0.42 4.74
CA GLN A 160 20.77 -0.18 4.76
C GLN A 160 21.51 -1.51 5.04
N GLY A 161 22.13 -2.07 4.00
CA GLY A 161 22.79 -3.37 4.07
C GLY A 161 21.82 -4.51 4.43
N ASP A 162 22.15 -5.24 5.48
CA ASP A 162 21.36 -6.39 5.96
C ASP A 162 20.25 -5.99 6.95
N TYR A 163 20.07 -4.70 7.17
CA TYR A 163 19.10 -4.18 8.11
C TYR A 163 18.01 -3.38 7.42
N VAL A 164 16.83 -3.43 8.04
CA VAL A 164 15.70 -2.56 7.72
C VAL A 164 15.43 -1.67 8.90
N TYR A 165 15.49 -0.38 8.67
CA TYR A 165 15.18 0.65 9.65
C TYR A 165 13.75 1.12 9.43
N THR A 166 12.97 1.19 10.50
CA THR A 166 11.57 1.64 10.47
C THR A 166 11.41 2.81 11.43
N ARG A 167 10.92 3.94 10.91
CA ARG A 167 10.55 5.10 11.72
C ARG A 167 9.05 5.15 11.88
N LEU A 168 8.62 5.30 13.12
CA LEU A 168 7.24 5.59 13.50
C LEU A 168 7.16 7.06 13.89
N GLU A 169 6.42 7.85 13.12
CA GLU A 169 6.19 9.26 13.38
C GLU A 169 4.72 9.46 13.76
N SER A 170 4.47 9.77 15.03
CA SER A 170 3.13 9.98 15.56
C SER A 170 2.80 11.45 15.62
N HIS A 171 1.66 11.84 15.08
CA HIS A 171 1.09 13.17 15.10
C HIS A 171 -0.23 13.15 15.86
N ASN A 172 -0.42 14.06 16.80
CA ASN A 172 -1.66 14.16 17.57
C ASN A 172 -2.02 15.62 17.84
N LEU A 173 -3.25 16.01 17.50
CA LEU A 173 -3.84 17.30 17.85
C LEU A 173 -4.81 17.11 19.01
N ASN A 174 -4.47 17.69 20.16
CA ASN A 174 -5.32 17.70 21.35
C ASN A 174 -5.67 19.14 21.72
N GLY A 175 -6.89 19.55 21.44
CA GLY A 175 -7.27 20.97 21.54
C GLY A 175 -6.50 21.81 20.52
N THR A 176 -5.60 22.66 21.02
CA THR A 176 -4.71 23.50 20.20
C THR A 176 -3.24 23.08 20.30
N ASP A 177 -2.94 22.02 21.04
CA ASP A 177 -1.58 21.51 21.20
C ASP A 177 -1.35 20.36 20.23
N TYR A 178 -0.38 20.55 19.36
CA TYR A 178 0.00 19.56 18.36
C TYR A 178 1.32 18.89 18.75
N THR A 179 1.28 17.59 18.95
CA THR A 179 2.43 16.81 19.40
C THR A 179 2.94 15.91 18.29
N ILE A 180 4.26 15.93 18.07
CA ILE A 180 4.97 15.03 17.15
C ILE A 180 5.96 14.19 17.94
N VAL A 181 5.94 12.87 17.74
CA VAL A 181 6.85 11.91 18.37
C VAL A 181 7.46 11.02 17.31
N ASN A 182 8.78 10.93 17.28
CA ASN A 182 9.51 10.03 16.40
C ASN A 182 10.18 8.91 17.20
N LYS A 183 10.10 7.67 16.70
CA LYS A 183 10.86 6.52 17.19
C LYS A 183 11.37 5.69 16.02
N ALA A 184 12.62 5.24 16.11
CA ALA A 184 13.22 4.37 15.11
C ALA A 184 13.51 2.98 15.68
N PHE A 185 13.41 2.00 14.80
CA PHE A 185 13.62 0.58 15.09
C PHE A 185 14.44 -0.05 13.97
N ARG A 186 15.26 -1.02 14.33
CA ARG A 186 16.04 -1.83 13.40
C ARG A 186 15.61 -3.29 13.49
N SER A 187 15.45 -3.92 12.33
CA SER A 187 15.21 -5.36 12.18
C SER A 187 16.26 -5.96 11.25
N GLU A 188 16.67 -7.20 11.51
CA GLU A 188 17.50 -7.95 10.59
C GLU A 188 16.66 -8.46 9.40
N ARG A 189 17.27 -8.49 8.24
CA ARG A 189 16.66 -9.11 7.06
C ARG A 189 16.65 -10.63 7.23
N LEU A 190 15.51 -11.26 6.92
CA LEU A 190 15.45 -12.72 6.85
C LEU A 190 16.32 -13.22 5.69
N THR A 191 17.34 -14.02 6.00
CA THR A 191 18.14 -14.73 5.02
C THR A 191 17.25 -15.71 4.25
N GLY A 192 17.16 -15.54 2.91
CA GLY A 192 16.35 -16.39 2.03
C GLY A 192 15.30 -15.66 1.21
N GLN A 193 15.12 -14.35 1.39
CA GLN A 193 14.32 -13.53 0.49
C GLN A 193 15.14 -13.10 -0.72
N ALA A 194 14.50 -13.08 -1.91
CA ALA A 194 15.15 -12.62 -3.13
C ALA A 194 15.69 -11.19 -2.97
N PRO A 195 16.81 -10.81 -3.63
CA PRO A 195 17.39 -9.46 -3.53
C PRO A 195 16.44 -8.33 -3.90
N ASP A 196 15.44 -8.61 -4.74
CA ASP A 196 14.47 -7.66 -5.27
C ASP A 196 13.17 -7.60 -4.45
N ASP A 197 13.07 -8.38 -3.35
CA ASP A 197 11.93 -8.30 -2.45
C ASP A 197 12.16 -7.11 -1.48
N ASP A 198 11.79 -5.90 -1.92
CA ASP A 198 11.77 -4.68 -1.10
C ASP A 198 10.75 -4.76 0.06
N PHE A 199 10.17 -5.94 0.25
CA PHE A 199 9.16 -6.19 1.25
C PHE A 199 9.80 -6.57 2.59
N ILE A 200 9.60 -5.65 3.52
CA ILE A 200 9.87 -5.88 4.92
C ILE A 200 8.91 -6.95 5.40
N SER A 201 9.38 -8.20 5.49
CA SER A 201 8.64 -9.16 6.30
C SER A 201 8.85 -8.80 7.76
N VAL A 202 8.00 -7.92 8.28
CA VAL A 202 8.01 -7.47 9.68
C VAL A 202 7.45 -8.55 10.59
N GLN A 203 7.72 -9.82 10.29
CA GLN A 203 7.34 -10.94 11.15
C GLN A 203 8.25 -11.12 12.37
N HIS A 204 9.30 -10.29 12.52
CA HIS A 204 10.12 -10.38 13.71
C HIS A 204 9.54 -9.56 14.85
N PRO A 205 9.20 -10.22 15.99
CA PRO A 205 8.77 -9.55 17.21
C PRO A 205 9.91 -8.71 17.86
N TYR A 206 11.09 -8.70 17.28
CA TYR A 206 12.31 -8.12 17.84
C TYR A 206 12.79 -6.92 17.02
N GLN A 207 11.95 -5.90 16.89
CA GLN A 207 12.44 -4.59 16.47
C GLN A 207 13.25 -3.99 17.62
N THR A 208 14.54 -3.85 17.41
CA THR A 208 15.42 -3.20 18.38
C THR A 208 15.26 -1.69 18.25
N PRO A 209 14.89 -0.96 19.31
CA PRO A 209 14.92 0.50 19.30
C PRO A 209 16.33 1.00 18.98
N VAL A 210 16.44 1.97 18.10
CA VAL A 210 17.70 2.59 17.71
C VAL A 210 17.54 4.11 17.65
N PRO A 211 18.64 4.88 17.81
CA PRO A 211 18.61 6.32 17.62
C PRO A 211 18.24 6.69 16.18
N LEU A 212 17.52 7.81 16.01
CA LEU A 212 17.20 8.35 14.69
C LEU A 212 18.45 8.63 13.86
N SER A 213 19.56 8.98 14.52
CA SER A 213 20.86 9.27 13.90
C SER A 213 21.54 8.10 13.19
N GLU A 214 21.05 6.85 13.38
CA GLU A 214 21.55 5.71 12.59
C GLU A 214 21.15 5.80 11.10
N VAL A 215 20.14 6.60 10.77
CA VAL A 215 19.72 6.87 9.39
C VAL A 215 19.95 8.35 9.09
N GLU A 216 20.77 8.66 8.08
CA GLU A 216 21.21 10.02 7.77
C GLU A 216 20.03 10.98 7.55
N GLU A 217 18.99 10.55 6.84
CA GLU A 217 17.82 11.40 6.57
C GLU A 217 16.98 11.70 7.82
N TRP A 218 17.14 10.90 8.89
CA TRP A 218 16.41 11.10 10.16
C TRP A 218 17.25 11.74 11.23
N ALA A 219 18.55 11.91 11.02
CA ALA A 219 19.51 12.40 12.02
C ALA A 219 19.18 13.80 12.55
N SER A 220 18.49 14.62 11.77
CA SER A 220 18.07 15.97 12.15
C SER A 220 16.74 16.02 12.92
N LEU A 221 16.03 14.89 13.04
CA LEU A 221 14.74 14.82 13.73
C LEU A 221 14.93 14.68 15.23
N SER A 222 14.01 15.24 16.02
CA SER A 222 14.01 15.13 17.47
C SER A 222 13.52 13.76 17.93
N GLU A 223 14.21 13.13 18.85
CA GLU A 223 13.78 11.92 19.57
C GLU A 223 12.79 12.27 20.71
N GLU A 224 12.90 13.49 21.24
CA GLU A 224 11.98 14.00 22.26
C GLU A 224 10.69 14.52 21.61
N PRO A 225 9.54 14.41 22.30
CA PRO A 225 8.29 14.94 21.82
C PRO A 225 8.38 16.44 21.50
N VAL A 226 8.00 16.81 20.29
CA VAL A 226 7.90 18.22 19.87
C VAL A 226 6.44 18.67 20.03
N VAL A 227 6.23 19.73 20.81
CA VAL A 227 4.90 20.32 21.02
C VAL A 227 4.84 21.68 20.34
N ILE A 228 3.83 21.85 19.47
CA ILE A 228 3.53 23.10 18.77
C ILE A 228 2.18 23.60 19.30
N ASN A 229 2.17 24.77 19.96
CA ASN A 229 0.96 25.34 20.52
C ASN A 229 0.22 26.22 19.51
N ASN A 230 -1.06 26.45 19.77
CA ASN A 230 -1.95 27.28 18.95
C ASN A 230 -2.11 26.77 17.50
N VAL A 231 -2.18 25.46 17.34
CA VAL A 231 -2.46 24.79 16.07
C VAL A 231 -3.96 24.43 16.01
N GLU A 232 -4.67 24.97 15.04
CA GLU A 232 -6.11 24.75 14.89
C GLU A 232 -6.46 23.48 14.11
N LYS A 233 -5.52 23.01 13.26
CA LYS A 233 -5.73 21.85 12.38
C LYS A 233 -4.47 20.98 12.35
N PRO A 234 -4.61 19.66 12.11
CA PRO A 234 -3.44 18.78 11.92
C PRO A 234 -2.50 19.30 10.83
N LEU A 235 -1.22 19.10 11.01
CA LEU A 235 -0.19 19.46 10.02
C LEU A 235 -0.06 18.40 8.91
N PHE A 236 -1.14 17.69 8.63
CA PHE A 236 -1.31 16.78 7.51
C PHE A 236 -2.75 16.81 7.02
N VAL A 237 -2.99 16.37 5.81
CA VAL A 237 -4.32 16.23 5.21
C VAL A 237 -4.47 14.86 4.59
N TYR A 238 -5.45 14.09 5.04
CA TYR A 238 -5.82 12.84 4.41
C TYR A 238 -6.92 13.07 3.38
N ILE A 239 -6.64 12.67 2.15
CA ILE A 239 -7.59 12.70 1.04
C ILE A 239 -8.04 11.27 0.78
N LYS A 240 -9.35 11.04 0.85
CA LYS A 240 -9.94 9.74 0.54
C LYS A 240 -10.59 9.74 -0.84
N MET A 241 -10.67 8.57 -1.46
CA MET A 241 -11.43 8.39 -2.70
C MET A 241 -12.87 8.91 -2.50
N PRO A 242 -13.40 9.77 -3.41
CA PRO A 242 -14.69 10.47 -3.26
C PRO A 242 -15.88 9.51 -3.47
N ARG A 243 -15.97 8.49 -2.64
CA ARG A 243 -17.03 7.48 -2.64
C ARG A 243 -17.32 6.99 -1.22
N ALA A 244 -18.53 6.46 -1.04
CA ALA A 244 -18.91 5.88 0.24
C ALA A 244 -18.08 4.61 0.52
N ASN A 245 -17.57 4.51 1.75
CA ASN A 245 -16.94 3.31 2.24
C ASN A 245 -18.04 2.28 2.60
N ASN A 246 -18.12 1.22 1.82
CA ASN A 246 -19.09 0.14 2.01
C ASN A 246 -18.55 -1.03 2.82
N LEU A 247 -17.24 -1.07 3.12
CA LEU A 247 -16.64 -2.07 4.00
C LEU A 247 -16.81 -1.69 5.47
N ASP A 248 -16.54 -0.43 5.79
CA ASP A 248 -16.71 0.14 7.11
C ASP A 248 -17.24 1.57 7.00
N PRO A 249 -18.58 1.76 7.07
CA PRO A 249 -19.18 3.08 6.97
C PRO A 249 -18.74 4.08 8.05
N ASN A 250 -18.21 3.60 9.17
CA ASN A 250 -17.74 4.45 10.28
C ASN A 250 -16.27 4.86 10.13
N SER A 251 -15.49 4.18 9.29
CA SER A 251 -14.08 4.49 9.06
C SER A 251 -13.89 5.87 8.41
N PRO A 252 -12.87 6.64 8.83
CA PRO A 252 -12.46 7.85 8.13
C PRO A 252 -11.72 7.57 6.82
N LEU A 253 -11.25 6.31 6.62
CA LEU A 253 -10.49 5.91 5.44
C LEU A 253 -11.38 5.66 4.22
N GLY A 254 -10.81 5.84 3.03
CA GLY A 254 -11.44 5.54 1.75
C GLY A 254 -11.24 4.09 1.32
N THR A 255 -11.86 3.74 0.18
CA THR A 255 -11.76 2.41 -0.43
C THR A 255 -11.19 2.51 -1.84
N SER A 256 -10.42 1.49 -2.27
CA SER A 256 -9.86 1.39 -3.62
C SER A 256 -10.91 1.60 -4.71
N VAL A 257 -10.51 2.17 -5.84
CA VAL A 257 -11.38 2.36 -7.02
C VAL A 257 -12.00 1.04 -7.50
N TYR A 258 -11.29 -0.08 -7.36
CA TYR A 258 -11.75 -1.42 -7.73
C TYR A 258 -12.26 -2.26 -6.55
N SER A 259 -12.39 -1.70 -5.35
CA SER A 259 -12.79 -2.44 -4.15
C SER A 259 -14.11 -3.22 -4.30
N ARG A 260 -15.05 -2.72 -5.11
CA ARG A 260 -16.34 -3.38 -5.39
C ARG A 260 -16.29 -4.42 -6.50
N ALA A 261 -15.17 -4.49 -7.22
CA ALA A 261 -14.97 -5.43 -8.33
C ALA A 261 -14.00 -6.57 -7.97
N THR A 262 -13.56 -6.67 -6.71
CA THR A 262 -12.55 -7.64 -6.25
C THR A 262 -12.89 -9.07 -6.69
N GLU A 263 -14.12 -9.53 -6.42
CA GLU A 263 -14.57 -10.89 -6.78
C GLU A 263 -14.63 -11.09 -8.30
N VAL A 264 -15.03 -10.05 -9.05
CA VAL A 264 -15.09 -10.12 -10.52
C VAL A 264 -13.68 -10.20 -11.10
N ILE A 265 -12.73 -9.46 -10.55
CA ILE A 265 -11.32 -9.51 -10.96
C ILE A 265 -10.74 -10.90 -10.67
N GLU A 266 -11.00 -11.47 -9.49
CA GLU A 266 -10.59 -12.84 -9.16
C GLU A 266 -11.13 -13.85 -10.17
N GLN A 267 -12.42 -13.76 -10.52
CA GLN A 267 -13.02 -14.65 -11.51
C GLN A 267 -12.42 -14.46 -12.91
N ALA A 268 -12.12 -13.21 -13.30
CA ALA A 268 -11.46 -12.94 -14.58
C ALA A 268 -10.06 -13.58 -14.64
N ASP A 269 -9.25 -13.45 -13.59
CA ASP A 269 -7.93 -14.07 -13.48
C ASP A 269 -8.02 -15.61 -13.59
N ARG A 270 -8.98 -16.22 -12.90
CA ARG A 270 -9.21 -17.66 -12.93
C ARG A 270 -9.67 -18.14 -14.31
N GLN A 271 -10.57 -17.43 -14.97
CA GLN A 271 -11.05 -17.79 -16.31
C GLN A 271 -9.94 -17.63 -17.36
N PHE A 272 -9.16 -16.57 -17.28
CA PHE A 272 -8.00 -16.37 -18.14
C PHE A 272 -7.01 -17.52 -18.02
N SER A 273 -6.68 -17.93 -16.80
CA SER A 273 -5.77 -19.05 -16.55
C SER A 273 -6.30 -20.37 -17.10
N ARG A 274 -7.64 -20.60 -17.04
CA ARG A 274 -8.29 -21.75 -17.65
C ARG A 274 -8.18 -21.74 -19.18
N ILE A 275 -8.41 -20.59 -19.80
CA ILE A 275 -8.27 -20.43 -21.24
C ILE A 275 -6.84 -20.80 -21.67
N LEU A 276 -5.83 -20.28 -20.99
CA LEU A 276 -4.45 -20.62 -21.30
C LEU A 276 -4.17 -22.12 -21.15
N TRP A 277 -4.67 -22.72 -20.05
CA TRP A 277 -4.52 -24.16 -19.84
C TRP A 277 -5.22 -24.99 -20.92
N GLU A 278 -6.41 -24.58 -21.37
CA GLU A 278 -7.15 -25.25 -22.43
C GLU A 278 -6.39 -25.19 -23.78
N TYR A 279 -5.76 -24.05 -24.09
CA TYR A 279 -4.90 -23.93 -25.28
C TYR A 279 -3.70 -24.87 -25.20
N ASP A 280 -2.97 -24.85 -24.09
CA ASP A 280 -1.79 -25.69 -23.87
C ASP A 280 -2.17 -27.19 -23.92
N ALA A 281 -3.30 -27.56 -23.29
CA ALA A 281 -3.80 -28.94 -23.31
C ALA A 281 -4.28 -29.39 -24.69
N THR A 282 -4.83 -28.47 -25.49
CA THR A 282 -5.33 -28.79 -26.85
C THR A 282 -4.19 -28.99 -27.84
N GLU A 283 -3.09 -28.24 -27.70
CA GLU A 283 -1.88 -28.46 -28.51
C GLU A 283 -1.27 -29.85 -28.29
N ALA A 284 -1.44 -30.43 -27.10
CA ALA A 284 -0.96 -31.76 -26.76
C ALA A 284 -1.97 -32.88 -27.06
N ALA A 285 -3.19 -32.58 -27.49
CA ALA A 285 -4.25 -33.56 -27.71
C ALA A 285 -4.45 -33.86 -29.20
N ILE A 286 -4.10 -35.09 -29.62
CA ILE A 286 -4.45 -35.59 -30.94
C ILE A 286 -5.80 -36.32 -30.83
N HIS A 287 -6.88 -35.70 -31.32
CA HIS A 287 -8.16 -36.37 -31.48
C HIS A 287 -8.17 -37.15 -32.77
N ALA A 288 -7.95 -38.43 -32.68
CA ALA A 288 -8.04 -39.35 -33.81
C ALA A 288 -8.94 -40.55 -33.47
N SER A 289 -9.69 -41.06 -34.46
CA SER A 289 -10.39 -42.32 -34.27
C SER A 289 -9.38 -43.47 -34.04
N ALA A 290 -9.74 -44.44 -33.21
CA ALA A 290 -8.88 -45.61 -32.95
C ALA A 290 -8.50 -46.35 -34.24
N ASP A 291 -9.31 -46.24 -35.26
CA ASP A 291 -9.11 -46.86 -36.59
C ASP A 291 -8.00 -46.18 -37.42
N MET A 292 -7.52 -45.01 -36.97
CA MET A 292 -6.42 -44.25 -37.62
C MET A 292 -5.03 -44.65 -37.09
N PHE A 293 -4.97 -45.45 -36.05
CA PHE A 293 -3.72 -45.92 -35.49
C PHE A 293 -3.45 -47.37 -35.89
N ASP A 294 -2.20 -47.68 -36.25
CA ASP A 294 -1.76 -49.05 -36.35
C ASP A 294 -1.94 -49.77 -35.01
N SER A 295 -2.46 -50.97 -35.06
CA SER A 295 -2.67 -51.78 -33.86
C SER A 295 -1.59 -52.84 -33.69
N ASP A 296 -1.17 -53.10 -32.48
CA ASP A 296 -0.34 -54.23 -32.16
C ASP A 296 -1.10 -55.55 -32.28
N LYS A 297 -0.41 -56.68 -32.13
CA LYS A 297 -0.97 -58.04 -32.23
C LYS A 297 -2.10 -58.29 -31.17
N SER A 298 -2.24 -57.43 -30.19
CA SER A 298 -3.27 -57.46 -29.13
C SER A 298 -4.48 -56.52 -29.41
N GLY A 299 -4.46 -55.75 -30.49
CA GLY A 299 -5.47 -54.79 -30.86
C GLY A 299 -5.37 -53.45 -30.14
N LYS A 300 -4.27 -53.13 -29.48
CA LYS A 300 -4.04 -51.81 -28.89
C LYS A 300 -3.42 -50.86 -29.91
N PRO A 301 -3.90 -49.61 -30.00
CA PRO A 301 -3.33 -48.60 -30.89
C PRO A 301 -1.86 -48.33 -30.54
N ILE A 302 -0.99 -48.28 -31.53
CA ILE A 302 0.38 -47.87 -31.42
C ILE A 302 0.42 -46.38 -31.58
N LEU A 303 0.80 -45.67 -30.53
CA LEU A 303 0.99 -44.22 -30.57
C LEU A 303 2.38 -43.90 -31.12
N PRO A 304 2.54 -42.83 -31.93
CA PRO A 304 3.83 -42.41 -32.48
C PRO A 304 4.82 -41.96 -31.42
#